data_e1bffd0a5fce3d22350e9ae874008e1b
#
_entry.id   e1bffd0a5fce3d22350e9ae874008e1b
#
_cell.length_a   1.000
_cell.length_b   1.000
_cell.length_c   1.000
_cell.angle_alpha   90.00
_cell.angle_beta   90.00
_cell.angle_gamma   90.00
#
_symmetry.space_group_name_H-M   'P 1'
#
loop_
_entity.id
_entity.type
_entity.pdbx_description
1 polymer ?
#
loop_
_entity_poly.entity_id
_entity_poly.type
_entity_poly.pdbx_seq_one_letter_code
_entity_poly.pdbx_strand_id
1 'polypeptide(L)'
;MLSQRFTVEYNYNSNHIEGNTLTYGQTELLLLFGKVSGEGKLKDFVDMKASLASVKMLEDEMKARTALTQNFIRQLHHVLLREDYTTHRQLPDGSQTGFTIHAGRYKTRPNSVITRYGERFDHASPEGTPALMADLVDWYNAMEAEGVMSPVELAALFHYRYIRIHPFEDGNGRIARLLVNYILARHGWPMVVVRNRNKNEYLDALHDADVDVGSSPSAGAHASLAQIKRFLKYFKAMVAEELQYNIGFATEQSANVWWYDGQKITFRSASSSTMLTAMQQTPGITIEQLSEKAGIVTAAVKKQLAQMTRKGYIERREKGGDWQVFVSSSV
;
A
#
# COMPACT_ATOMS: atom_id res chain seq x y z
N MET A 1 -14.88 -4.09 11.95
CA MET A 1 -13.77 -3.30 12.54
C MET A 1 -12.43 -3.63 11.89
N LEU A 2 -11.92 -4.88 11.88
CA LEU A 2 -10.68 -5.26 11.18
C LEU A 2 -10.72 -4.94 9.68
N SER A 3 -11.82 -5.25 8.97
CA SER A 3 -11.97 -4.96 7.54
C SER A 3 -11.88 -3.46 7.21
N GLN A 4 -12.55 -2.61 7.99
CA GLN A 4 -12.48 -1.15 7.79
C GLN A 4 -11.06 -0.62 8.05
N ARG A 5 -10.39 -1.13 9.07
CA ARG A 5 -9.01 -0.78 9.38
C ARG A 5 -8.07 -1.18 8.26
N PHE A 6 -8.16 -2.44 7.81
CA PHE A 6 -7.39 -2.90 6.66
C PHE A 6 -7.62 -2.01 5.44
N THR A 7 -8.88 -1.67 5.15
CA THR A 7 -9.22 -0.80 4.02
C THR A 7 -8.47 0.53 4.09
N VAL A 8 -8.43 1.19 5.24
CA VAL A 8 -7.71 2.47 5.39
C VAL A 8 -6.21 2.26 5.29
N GLU A 9 -5.65 1.34 6.07
CA GLU A 9 -4.20 1.12 6.15
C GLU A 9 -3.61 0.62 4.83
N TYR A 10 -4.29 -0.31 4.16
CA TYR A 10 -3.85 -0.80 2.86
C TYR A 10 -3.83 0.32 1.81
N ASN A 11 -4.95 1.03 1.66
CA ASN A 11 -5.05 2.07 0.65
C ASN A 11 -4.09 3.23 0.95
N TYR A 12 -3.95 3.64 2.21
CA TYR A 12 -2.98 4.65 2.63
C TYR A 12 -1.57 4.22 2.22
N ASN A 13 -1.09 3.09 2.72
CA ASN A 13 0.30 2.67 2.53
C ASN A 13 0.61 2.35 1.07
N SER A 14 -0.26 1.59 0.38
CA SER A 14 -0.03 1.19 -1.00
C SER A 14 0.03 2.38 -1.96
N ASN A 15 -0.77 3.43 -1.74
CA ASN A 15 -0.70 4.64 -2.56
C ASN A 15 0.47 5.56 -2.15
N HIS A 16 0.84 5.62 -0.85
CA HIS A 16 2.00 6.41 -0.40
C HIS A 16 3.33 5.89 -0.94
N ILE A 17 3.48 4.57 -1.07
CA ILE A 17 4.66 3.97 -1.74
C ILE A 17 4.81 4.54 -3.16
N GLU A 18 3.72 4.83 -3.85
CA GLU A 18 3.70 5.41 -5.20
C GLU A 18 3.64 6.94 -5.22
N GLY A 19 3.77 7.59 -4.06
CA GLY A 19 3.90 9.05 -3.96
C GLY A 19 2.60 9.83 -3.75
N ASN A 20 1.50 9.17 -3.40
CA ASN A 20 0.27 9.86 -2.94
C ASN A 20 0.57 10.64 -1.65
N THR A 21 0.00 11.84 -1.51
CA THR A 21 0.35 12.79 -0.45
C THR A 21 -0.74 12.98 0.60
N LEU A 22 -1.89 12.27 0.49
CA LEU A 22 -2.96 12.39 1.47
C LEU A 22 -2.50 11.87 2.84
N THR A 23 -2.83 12.60 3.89
CA THR A 23 -2.57 12.12 5.25
C THR A 23 -3.43 10.89 5.58
N TYR A 24 -3.05 10.16 6.62
CA TYR A 24 -3.84 9.02 7.11
C TYR A 24 -5.27 9.44 7.48
N GLY A 25 -5.43 10.56 8.17
CA GLY A 25 -6.75 11.10 8.53
C GLY A 25 -7.59 11.50 7.31
N GLN A 26 -6.99 12.11 6.29
CA GLN A 26 -7.68 12.40 5.02
C GLN A 26 -8.12 11.12 4.32
N THR A 27 -7.26 10.08 4.31
CA THR A 27 -7.60 8.77 3.76
C THR A 27 -8.77 8.13 4.51
N GLU A 28 -8.73 8.14 5.84
CA GLU A 28 -9.82 7.62 6.68
C GLU A 28 -11.15 8.34 6.44
N LEU A 29 -11.15 9.68 6.46
CA LEU A 29 -12.33 10.50 6.19
C LEU A 29 -12.91 10.22 4.79
N LEU A 30 -12.05 10.12 3.80
CA LEU A 30 -12.46 9.86 2.42
C LEU A 30 -13.07 8.45 2.26
N LEU A 31 -12.39 7.43 2.77
CA LEU A 31 -12.77 6.04 2.50
C LEU A 31 -13.91 5.53 3.37
N LEU A 32 -13.99 5.96 4.62
CA LEU A 32 -15.04 5.52 5.54
C LEU A 32 -16.27 6.42 5.54
N PHE A 33 -16.09 7.73 5.34
CA PHE A 33 -17.18 8.70 5.46
C PHE A 33 -17.49 9.46 4.16
N GLY A 34 -16.74 9.24 3.09
CA GLY A 34 -16.91 9.92 1.80
C GLY A 34 -16.61 11.43 1.85
N LYS A 35 -15.93 11.90 2.90
CA LYS A 35 -15.64 13.32 3.12
C LYS A 35 -14.23 13.68 2.66
N VAL A 36 -14.09 14.83 2.01
CA VAL A 36 -12.81 15.45 1.68
C VAL A 36 -12.52 16.53 2.72
N SER A 37 -11.33 16.53 3.27
CA SER A 37 -10.87 17.51 4.25
C SER A 37 -9.44 17.94 3.96
N GLY A 38 -9.15 19.19 4.22
CA GLY A 38 -7.83 19.79 4.03
C GLY A 38 -7.42 19.96 2.56
N GLU A 39 -6.19 20.40 2.36
CA GLU A 39 -5.58 20.56 1.05
C GLU A 39 -5.01 19.23 0.52
N GLY A 40 -5.06 19.04 -0.79
CA GLY A 40 -4.51 17.87 -1.48
C GLY A 40 -4.70 17.97 -2.98
N LYS A 41 -3.89 17.25 -3.73
CA LYS A 41 -4.07 17.17 -5.18
C LYS A 41 -5.31 16.35 -5.50
N LEU A 42 -6.15 16.85 -6.40
CA LEU A 42 -7.35 16.11 -6.83
C LEU A 42 -7.01 14.67 -7.27
N LYS A 43 -5.89 14.49 -7.97
CA LYS A 43 -5.40 13.18 -8.38
C LYS A 43 -5.24 12.22 -7.18
N ASP A 44 -4.71 12.69 -6.06
CA ASP A 44 -4.46 11.84 -4.89
C ASP A 44 -5.76 11.31 -4.28
N PHE A 45 -6.82 12.12 -4.24
CA PHE A 45 -8.16 11.70 -3.81
C PHE A 45 -8.79 10.70 -4.79
N VAL A 46 -8.61 10.94 -6.09
CA VAL A 46 -9.11 10.06 -7.16
C VAL A 46 -8.43 8.71 -7.11
N ASP A 47 -7.10 8.68 -7.01
CA ASP A 47 -6.30 7.45 -6.90
C ASP A 47 -6.68 6.64 -5.66
N MET A 48 -6.91 7.30 -4.53
CA MET A 48 -7.33 6.66 -3.30
C MET A 48 -8.71 5.97 -3.43
N LYS A 49 -9.68 6.62 -4.07
CA LYS A 49 -11.00 6.03 -4.35
C LYS A 49 -10.90 4.86 -5.33
N ALA A 50 -10.06 4.97 -6.35
CA ALA A 50 -9.84 3.90 -7.32
C ALA A 50 -9.17 2.68 -6.67
N SER A 51 -8.22 2.92 -5.77
CA SER A 51 -7.60 1.86 -4.97
C SER A 51 -8.63 1.13 -4.09
N LEU A 52 -9.55 1.85 -3.44
CA LEU A 52 -10.66 1.25 -2.69
C LEU A 52 -11.56 0.38 -3.58
N ALA A 53 -11.90 0.87 -4.78
CA ALA A 53 -12.70 0.11 -5.74
C ALA A 53 -11.99 -1.18 -6.17
N SER A 54 -10.66 -1.11 -6.35
CA SER A 54 -9.83 -2.27 -6.69
C SER A 54 -9.79 -3.31 -5.55
N VAL A 55 -9.72 -2.89 -4.30
CA VAL A 55 -9.82 -3.79 -3.13
C VAL A 55 -11.17 -4.50 -3.12
N LYS A 56 -12.27 -3.79 -3.34
CA LYS A 56 -13.62 -4.38 -3.38
C LYS A 56 -13.77 -5.38 -4.52
N MET A 57 -13.28 -5.05 -5.72
CA MET A 57 -13.29 -5.97 -6.86
C MET A 57 -12.51 -7.25 -6.55
N LEU A 58 -11.38 -7.12 -5.87
CA LEU A 58 -10.56 -8.25 -5.44
C LEU A 58 -11.29 -9.12 -4.41
N GLU A 59 -11.98 -8.51 -3.42
CA GLU A 59 -12.79 -9.23 -2.42
C GLU A 59 -13.93 -10.03 -3.08
N ASP A 60 -14.55 -9.51 -4.14
CA ASP A 60 -15.61 -10.20 -4.86
C ASP A 60 -15.07 -11.38 -5.68
N GLU A 61 -13.91 -11.22 -6.33
CA GLU A 61 -13.23 -12.31 -7.06
C GLU A 61 -12.79 -13.45 -6.11
N MET A 62 -12.31 -13.11 -4.91
CA MET A 62 -11.96 -14.11 -3.91
C MET A 62 -13.15 -14.97 -3.49
N LYS A 63 -14.34 -14.39 -3.39
CA LYS A 63 -15.58 -15.14 -3.09
C LYS A 63 -15.97 -16.09 -4.21
N ALA A 64 -15.75 -15.69 -5.46
CA ALA A 64 -16.07 -16.49 -6.63
C ALA A 64 -15.18 -17.74 -6.79
N ARG A 65 -13.98 -17.73 -6.20
CA ARG A 65 -12.98 -18.82 -6.23
C ARG A 65 -12.62 -19.31 -7.63
N THR A 66 -12.76 -18.44 -8.63
CA THR A 66 -12.36 -18.73 -10.02
C THR A 66 -10.85 -18.79 -10.17
N ALA A 67 -10.35 -19.45 -11.21
CA ALA A 67 -8.93 -19.41 -11.54
C ALA A 67 -8.51 -17.97 -11.89
N LEU A 68 -7.29 -17.60 -11.54
CA LEU A 68 -6.74 -16.31 -11.91
C LEU A 68 -6.61 -16.21 -13.44
N THR A 69 -7.00 -15.09 -14.01
CA THR A 69 -6.88 -14.84 -15.44
C THR A 69 -6.15 -13.52 -15.73
N GLN A 70 -5.49 -13.45 -16.88
CA GLN A 70 -4.93 -12.20 -17.37
C GLN A 70 -6.01 -11.11 -17.53
N ASN A 71 -7.24 -11.53 -17.92
CA ASN A 71 -8.35 -10.59 -18.08
C ASN A 71 -8.72 -9.94 -16.72
N PHE A 72 -8.78 -10.72 -15.64
CA PHE A 72 -9.03 -10.17 -14.30
C PHE A 72 -7.94 -9.18 -13.90
N ILE A 73 -6.66 -9.51 -14.10
CA ILE A 73 -5.53 -8.60 -13.79
C ILE A 73 -5.66 -7.29 -14.57
N ARG A 74 -6.03 -7.36 -15.86
CA ARG A 74 -6.24 -6.16 -16.69
C ARG A 74 -7.46 -5.35 -16.26
N GLN A 75 -8.54 -6.00 -15.88
CA GLN A 75 -9.73 -5.32 -15.34
C GLN A 75 -9.41 -4.65 -14.00
N LEU A 76 -8.67 -5.31 -13.12
CA LEU A 76 -8.21 -4.75 -11.85
C LEU A 76 -7.35 -3.50 -12.07
N HIS A 77 -6.45 -3.55 -13.06
CA HIS A 77 -5.65 -2.40 -13.46
C HIS A 77 -6.51 -1.27 -14.05
N HIS A 78 -7.53 -1.60 -14.87
CA HIS A 78 -8.46 -0.60 -15.40
C HIS A 78 -9.22 0.11 -14.27
N VAL A 79 -9.73 -0.63 -13.29
CA VAL A 79 -10.40 -0.05 -12.11
C VAL A 79 -9.44 0.82 -11.31
N LEU A 80 -8.19 0.42 -11.15
CA LEU A 80 -7.16 1.16 -10.41
C LEU A 80 -6.79 2.49 -11.06
N LEU A 81 -6.66 2.54 -12.39
CA LEU A 81 -6.32 3.77 -13.13
C LEU A 81 -7.57 4.55 -13.57
N ARG A 82 -8.73 3.90 -13.68
CA ARG A 82 -10.04 4.42 -14.10
C ARG A 82 -10.14 4.79 -15.58
N GLU A 83 -9.18 5.52 -16.11
CA GLU A 83 -9.19 6.05 -17.47
C GLU A 83 -7.76 6.15 -18.02
N ASP A 84 -7.66 6.25 -19.33
CA ASP A 84 -6.42 6.56 -20.02
C ASP A 84 -6.00 8.00 -19.69
N TYR A 85 -4.72 8.23 -19.46
CA TYR A 85 -4.21 9.57 -19.21
C TYR A 85 -2.85 9.80 -19.87
N THR A 86 -2.55 11.05 -20.18
CA THR A 86 -1.27 11.45 -20.75
C THR A 86 -0.32 11.90 -19.64
N THR A 87 0.86 11.32 -19.63
CA THR A 87 1.99 11.79 -18.81
C THR A 87 3.00 12.52 -19.69
N HIS A 88 3.68 13.51 -19.12
CA HIS A 88 4.68 14.31 -19.81
C HIS A 88 6.04 14.09 -19.15
N ARG A 89 7.07 13.93 -19.99
CA ARG A 89 8.47 13.90 -19.55
C ARG A 89 9.23 15.05 -20.21
N GLN A 90 10.08 15.69 -19.44
CA GLN A 90 11.04 16.62 -19.98
C GLN A 90 12.26 15.84 -20.49
N LEU A 91 12.63 16.07 -21.73
CA LEU A 91 13.83 15.50 -22.33
C LEU A 91 15.08 16.31 -21.92
N PRO A 92 16.30 15.75 -22.07
CA PRO A 92 17.54 16.46 -21.73
C PRO A 92 17.75 17.78 -22.49
N ASP A 93 17.15 17.93 -23.69
CA ASP A 93 17.17 19.12 -24.51
C ASP A 93 16.14 20.20 -24.06
N GLY A 94 15.39 19.93 -22.99
CA GLY A 94 14.36 20.84 -22.48
C GLY A 94 12.99 20.68 -23.15
N SER A 95 12.88 19.92 -24.23
CA SER A 95 11.61 19.64 -24.89
C SER A 95 10.74 18.71 -24.02
N GLN A 96 9.41 18.77 -24.21
CA GLN A 96 8.48 17.87 -23.55
C GLN A 96 7.97 16.81 -24.53
N THR A 97 7.96 15.57 -24.08
CA THR A 97 7.28 14.47 -24.79
C THR A 97 6.14 13.95 -23.92
N GLY A 98 4.98 13.75 -24.54
CA GLY A 98 3.83 13.15 -23.87
C GLY A 98 3.56 11.75 -24.41
N PHE A 99 3.11 10.85 -23.54
CA PHE A 99 2.61 9.54 -23.95
C PHE A 99 1.39 9.15 -23.13
N THR A 100 0.48 8.43 -23.76
CA THR A 100 -0.74 7.97 -23.12
C THR A 100 -0.50 6.65 -22.40
N ILE A 101 -0.92 6.60 -21.14
CA ILE A 101 -0.99 5.39 -20.33
C ILE A 101 -2.40 4.83 -20.47
N HIS A 102 -2.50 3.56 -20.85
CA HIS A 102 -3.77 2.91 -21.14
C HIS A 102 -4.22 2.03 -19.96
N ALA A 103 -5.36 2.38 -19.39
CA ALA A 103 -5.97 1.62 -18.32
C ALA A 103 -6.43 0.24 -18.80
N GLY A 104 -5.97 -0.82 -18.12
CA GLY A 104 -6.33 -2.20 -18.44
C GLY A 104 -5.63 -2.80 -19.67
N ARG A 105 -4.65 -2.12 -20.25
CA ARG A 105 -3.87 -2.63 -21.38
C ARG A 105 -2.42 -2.81 -21.00
N TYR A 106 -1.81 -3.87 -21.49
CA TYR A 106 -0.37 -4.07 -21.34
C TYR A 106 0.40 -2.96 -22.06
N LYS A 107 1.60 -2.70 -21.57
CA LYS A 107 2.48 -1.65 -22.07
C LYS A 107 2.75 -1.80 -23.57
N THR A 108 2.84 -0.67 -24.23
CA THR A 108 3.18 -0.56 -25.66
C THR A 108 4.61 -0.03 -25.85
N ARG A 109 5.27 0.36 -24.76
CA ARG A 109 6.62 0.92 -24.75
C ARG A 109 7.48 0.18 -23.71
N PRO A 110 8.78 0.05 -23.97
CA PRO A 110 9.71 -0.41 -22.95
C PRO A 110 9.64 0.48 -21.72
N ASN A 111 9.59 -0.14 -20.55
CA ASN A 111 9.75 0.55 -19.28
C ASN A 111 11.03 0.05 -18.59
N SER A 112 11.72 0.97 -17.96
CA SER A 112 12.88 0.71 -17.15
C SER A 112 12.79 1.54 -15.88
N VAL A 113 13.39 1.05 -14.82
CA VAL A 113 13.50 1.76 -13.55
C VAL A 113 14.96 2.13 -13.34
N ILE A 114 15.20 3.36 -12.90
CA ILE A 114 16.50 3.72 -12.36
C ILE A 114 16.44 3.37 -10.88
N THR A 115 17.28 2.43 -10.45
CA THR A 115 17.37 2.06 -9.04
C THR A 115 17.88 3.24 -8.22
N ARG A 116 17.70 3.20 -6.91
CA ARG A 116 18.28 4.23 -6.02
C ARG A 116 19.82 4.26 -6.05
N TYR A 117 20.44 3.23 -6.59
CA TYR A 117 21.89 3.15 -6.81
C TYR A 117 22.33 3.73 -8.17
N GLY A 118 21.38 4.27 -8.95
CA GLY A 118 21.64 4.85 -10.28
C GLY A 118 21.76 3.82 -11.41
N GLU A 119 21.51 2.55 -11.13
CA GLU A 119 21.54 1.49 -12.13
C GLU A 119 20.23 1.46 -12.92
N ARG A 120 20.33 1.26 -14.22
CA ARG A 120 19.18 1.01 -15.07
C ARG A 120 18.78 -0.45 -15.02
N PHE A 121 17.52 -0.69 -14.71
CA PHE A 121 16.93 -2.02 -14.69
C PHE A 121 15.81 -2.10 -15.72
N ASP A 122 15.94 -3.00 -16.70
CA ASP A 122 14.97 -3.18 -17.76
C ASP A 122 13.99 -4.32 -17.42
N HIS A 123 12.72 -4.06 -17.62
CA HIS A 123 11.63 -5.03 -17.51
C HIS A 123 11.36 -5.71 -18.86
N ALA A 124 10.41 -6.66 -18.90
CA ALA A 124 10.04 -7.34 -20.13
C ALA A 124 9.72 -6.37 -21.27
N SER A 125 10.04 -6.72 -22.50
CA SER A 125 9.65 -5.91 -23.67
C SER A 125 8.11 -5.89 -23.84
N PRO A 126 7.54 -4.88 -24.50
CA PRO A 126 6.12 -4.87 -24.82
C PRO A 126 5.65 -6.13 -25.55
N GLU A 127 6.43 -6.60 -26.51
CA GLU A 127 6.13 -7.77 -27.33
C GLU A 127 6.17 -9.07 -26.52
N GLY A 128 7.10 -9.19 -25.57
CA GLY A 128 7.25 -10.36 -24.70
C GLY A 128 6.26 -10.40 -23.53
N THR A 129 5.72 -9.24 -23.16
CA THR A 129 4.85 -9.11 -21.98
C THR A 129 3.62 -10.03 -22.00
N PRO A 130 2.84 -10.16 -23.08
CA PRO A 130 1.66 -11.03 -23.08
C PRO A 130 1.99 -12.50 -22.84
N ALA A 131 3.10 -13.01 -23.42
CA ALA A 131 3.53 -14.39 -23.23
C ALA A 131 3.98 -14.64 -21.79
N LEU A 132 4.84 -13.77 -21.24
CA LEU A 132 5.31 -13.89 -19.85
C LEU A 132 4.17 -13.78 -18.83
N MET A 133 3.15 -13.00 -19.13
CA MET A 133 1.95 -12.92 -18.27
C MET A 133 1.08 -14.18 -18.39
N ALA A 134 1.02 -14.82 -19.57
CA ALA A 134 0.38 -16.13 -19.72
C ALA A 134 1.11 -17.18 -18.87
N ASP A 135 2.42 -17.29 -19.04
CA ASP A 135 3.25 -18.22 -18.28
C ASP A 135 3.11 -18.02 -16.76
N LEU A 136 3.10 -16.76 -16.30
CA LEU A 136 2.93 -16.44 -14.88
C LEU A 136 1.56 -16.90 -14.33
N VAL A 137 0.48 -16.64 -15.07
CA VAL A 137 -0.89 -16.99 -14.65
C VAL A 137 -1.08 -18.51 -14.70
N ASP A 138 -0.61 -19.18 -15.73
CA ASP A 138 -0.69 -20.64 -15.86
C ASP A 138 0.13 -21.33 -14.77
N TRP A 139 1.35 -20.85 -14.51
CA TRP A 139 2.17 -21.33 -13.40
C TRP A 139 1.48 -21.16 -12.05
N TYR A 140 0.91 -19.97 -11.80
CA TYR A 140 0.20 -19.72 -10.55
C TYR A 140 -0.96 -20.69 -10.34
N ASN A 141 -1.82 -20.84 -11.36
CA ASN A 141 -2.98 -21.73 -11.28
C ASN A 141 -2.56 -23.21 -11.09
N ALA A 142 -1.47 -23.65 -11.70
CA ALA A 142 -0.92 -24.99 -11.49
C ALA A 142 -0.45 -25.15 -10.04
N MET A 143 0.35 -24.23 -9.51
CA MET A 143 0.85 -24.30 -8.12
C MET A 143 -0.26 -24.22 -7.08
N GLU A 144 -1.29 -23.41 -7.35
CA GLU A 144 -2.51 -23.31 -6.53
C GLU A 144 -3.24 -24.66 -6.47
N ALA A 145 -3.39 -25.32 -7.62
CA ALA A 145 -4.05 -26.64 -7.71
C ALA A 145 -3.26 -27.76 -7.06
N GLU A 146 -1.93 -27.74 -7.21
CA GLU A 146 -1.05 -28.75 -6.62
C GLU A 146 -0.90 -28.61 -5.09
N GLY A 147 -1.02 -27.40 -4.54
CA GLY A 147 -0.94 -27.12 -3.11
C GLY A 147 0.42 -27.42 -2.47
N VAL A 148 1.50 -27.46 -3.27
CA VAL A 148 2.84 -27.84 -2.79
C VAL A 148 3.62 -26.68 -2.17
N MET A 149 3.21 -25.45 -2.44
CA MET A 149 3.81 -24.24 -1.87
C MET A 149 2.97 -23.71 -0.70
N SER A 150 3.63 -23.16 0.32
CA SER A 150 2.90 -22.39 1.33
C SER A 150 2.31 -21.12 0.68
N PRO A 151 1.14 -20.63 1.15
CA PRO A 151 0.52 -19.41 0.59
C PRO A 151 1.44 -18.19 0.60
N VAL A 152 2.30 -18.08 1.63
CA VAL A 152 3.26 -16.98 1.74
C VAL A 152 4.38 -17.10 0.70
N GLU A 153 4.86 -18.31 0.43
CA GLU A 153 5.88 -18.55 -0.62
C GLU A 153 5.31 -18.34 -2.01
N LEU A 154 4.09 -18.82 -2.25
CA LEU A 154 3.38 -18.62 -3.51
C LEU A 154 3.15 -17.13 -3.78
N ALA A 155 2.68 -16.38 -2.78
CA ALA A 155 2.46 -14.93 -2.90
C ALA A 155 3.77 -14.16 -3.13
N ALA A 156 4.84 -14.50 -2.41
CA ALA A 156 6.14 -13.87 -2.57
C ALA A 156 6.72 -14.10 -3.98
N LEU A 157 6.68 -15.35 -4.46
CA LEU A 157 7.23 -15.70 -5.77
C LEU A 157 6.39 -15.11 -6.90
N PHE A 158 5.06 -15.13 -6.79
CA PHE A 158 4.18 -14.47 -7.74
C PHE A 158 4.46 -12.97 -7.82
N HIS A 159 4.54 -12.31 -6.64
CA HIS A 159 4.86 -10.89 -6.55
C HIS A 159 6.15 -10.54 -7.26
N TYR A 160 7.23 -11.27 -6.96
CA TYR A 160 8.53 -11.04 -7.56
C TYR A 160 8.50 -11.19 -9.08
N ARG A 161 7.97 -12.31 -9.57
CA ARG A 161 7.85 -12.58 -11.02
C ARG A 161 7.03 -11.52 -11.74
N TYR A 162 5.90 -11.10 -11.14
CA TYR A 162 5.05 -10.05 -11.69
C TYR A 162 5.79 -8.70 -11.79
N ILE A 163 6.52 -8.30 -10.74
CA ILE A 163 7.32 -7.07 -10.75
C ILE A 163 8.41 -7.13 -11.82
N ARG A 164 9.02 -8.29 -12.06
CA ARG A 164 10.04 -8.47 -13.11
C ARG A 164 9.44 -8.35 -14.52
N ILE A 165 8.23 -8.81 -14.75
CA ILE A 165 7.52 -8.62 -16.02
C ILE A 165 7.13 -7.16 -16.20
N HIS A 166 6.59 -6.53 -15.15
CA HIS A 166 6.15 -5.13 -15.12
C HIS A 166 5.19 -4.82 -16.28
N PRO A 167 4.01 -5.49 -16.33
CA PRO A 167 3.22 -5.59 -17.56
C PRO A 167 2.55 -4.30 -18.02
N PHE A 168 2.39 -3.32 -17.16
CA PHE A 168 1.71 -2.07 -17.46
C PHE A 168 2.68 -0.90 -17.51
N GLU A 169 2.24 0.24 -18.06
CA GLU A 169 3.05 1.47 -18.11
C GLU A 169 3.08 2.20 -16.76
N ASP A 170 2.03 2.05 -15.93
CA ASP A 170 1.93 2.54 -14.55
C ASP A 170 1.13 1.56 -13.69
N GLY A 171 1.13 1.73 -12.36
CA GLY A 171 0.30 0.98 -11.42
C GLY A 171 0.77 -0.44 -11.08
N ASN A 172 1.90 -0.90 -11.61
CA ASN A 172 2.37 -2.27 -11.39
C ASN A 172 2.60 -2.61 -9.92
N GLY A 173 3.20 -1.73 -9.14
CA GLY A 173 3.42 -1.94 -7.71
C GLY A 173 2.12 -2.10 -6.94
N ARG A 174 1.12 -1.27 -7.23
CA ARG A 174 -0.20 -1.35 -6.61
C ARG A 174 -0.92 -2.65 -6.94
N ILE A 175 -0.91 -3.07 -8.22
CA ILE A 175 -1.48 -4.35 -8.67
C ILE A 175 -0.74 -5.53 -8.03
N ALA A 176 0.59 -5.52 -7.97
CA ALA A 176 1.37 -6.58 -7.34
C ALA A 176 0.98 -6.78 -5.86
N ARG A 177 0.84 -5.69 -5.10
CA ARG A 177 0.41 -5.74 -3.69
C ARG A 177 -1.05 -6.18 -3.52
N LEU A 178 -1.94 -5.86 -4.47
CA LEU A 178 -3.30 -6.41 -4.50
C LEU A 178 -3.29 -7.92 -4.73
N LEU A 179 -2.50 -8.39 -5.69
CA LEU A 179 -2.43 -9.83 -6.03
C LEU A 179 -1.78 -10.66 -4.91
N VAL A 180 -0.85 -10.09 -4.12
CA VAL A 180 -0.39 -10.71 -2.86
C VAL A 180 -1.57 -11.01 -1.94
N ASN A 181 -2.43 -10.02 -1.72
CA ASN A 181 -3.59 -10.19 -0.84
C ASN A 181 -4.65 -11.11 -1.44
N TYR A 182 -4.81 -11.13 -2.77
CA TYR A 182 -5.63 -12.11 -3.47
C TYR A 182 -5.18 -13.55 -3.15
N ILE A 183 -3.88 -13.83 -3.27
CA ILE A 183 -3.31 -15.15 -3.02
C ILE A 183 -3.47 -15.55 -1.54
N LEU A 184 -3.07 -14.69 -0.61
CA LEU A 184 -3.16 -14.97 0.83
C LEU A 184 -4.60 -15.24 1.27
N ALA A 185 -5.55 -14.40 0.86
CA ALA A 185 -6.93 -14.51 1.30
C ALA A 185 -7.66 -15.76 0.73
N ARG A 186 -7.30 -16.23 -0.47
CA ARG A 186 -7.81 -17.49 -1.01
C ARG A 186 -7.50 -18.70 -0.14
N HIS A 187 -6.39 -18.64 0.58
CA HIS A 187 -5.96 -19.67 1.53
C HIS A 187 -6.43 -19.41 2.99
N GLY A 188 -7.33 -18.44 3.19
CA GLY A 188 -7.85 -18.10 4.52
C GLY A 188 -6.85 -17.32 5.38
N TRP A 189 -5.77 -16.82 4.81
CA TRP A 189 -4.85 -15.92 5.50
C TRP A 189 -5.43 -14.51 5.55
N PRO A 190 -5.23 -13.76 6.63
CA PRO A 190 -5.59 -12.36 6.64
C PRO A 190 -4.76 -11.58 5.62
N MET A 191 -5.36 -10.53 5.08
CA MET A 191 -4.67 -9.62 4.20
C MET A 191 -3.59 -8.83 4.95
N VAL A 192 -2.51 -8.49 4.26
CA VAL A 192 -1.33 -7.82 4.81
C VAL A 192 -1.08 -6.48 4.13
N VAL A 193 -0.37 -5.60 4.80
CA VAL A 193 -0.02 -4.28 4.31
C VAL A 193 1.49 -4.15 4.21
N VAL A 194 2.00 -3.83 3.01
CA VAL A 194 3.37 -3.33 2.87
C VAL A 194 3.37 -1.88 3.35
N ARG A 195 4.03 -1.61 4.48
CA ARG A 195 4.02 -0.29 5.12
C ARG A 195 4.90 0.71 4.39
N ASN A 196 4.39 1.91 4.15
CA ASN A 196 5.17 2.98 3.50
C ASN A 196 6.42 3.37 4.30
N ARG A 197 6.38 3.30 5.63
CA ARG A 197 7.55 3.54 6.48
C ARG A 197 8.70 2.56 6.20
N ASN A 198 8.40 1.34 5.74
CA ASN A 198 9.38 0.30 5.39
C ASN A 198 9.61 0.22 3.86
N LYS A 199 9.24 1.28 3.09
CA LYS A 199 9.39 1.32 1.64
C LYS A 199 10.80 0.99 1.18
N ASN A 200 11.80 1.55 1.84
CA ASN A 200 13.21 1.33 1.47
C ASN A 200 13.61 -0.13 1.65
N GLU A 201 13.25 -0.75 2.77
CA GLU A 201 13.53 -2.17 3.05
C GLU A 201 12.85 -3.09 2.03
N TYR A 202 11.61 -2.75 1.65
CA TYR A 202 10.89 -3.46 0.60
C TYR A 202 11.57 -3.38 -0.76
N LEU A 203 12.00 -2.19 -1.17
CA LEU A 203 12.69 -1.99 -2.45
C LEU A 203 14.09 -2.61 -2.46
N ASP A 204 14.80 -2.56 -1.32
CA ASP A 204 16.11 -3.22 -1.17
C ASP A 204 16.00 -4.72 -1.26
N ALA A 205 15.00 -5.31 -0.63
CA ALA A 205 14.78 -6.75 -0.71
C ALA A 205 14.47 -7.23 -2.14
N LEU A 206 13.75 -6.43 -2.93
CA LEU A 206 13.54 -6.68 -4.35
C LEU A 206 14.85 -6.56 -5.14
N HIS A 207 15.61 -5.49 -4.92
CA HIS A 207 16.89 -5.27 -5.57
C HIS A 207 17.90 -6.39 -5.25
N ASP A 208 17.98 -6.82 -4.01
CA ASP A 208 18.84 -7.94 -3.60
C ASP A 208 18.50 -9.25 -4.34
N ALA A 209 17.20 -9.51 -4.56
CA ALA A 209 16.77 -10.63 -5.36
C ALA A 209 17.11 -10.46 -6.85
N ASP A 210 17.01 -9.22 -7.37
CA ASP A 210 17.41 -8.91 -8.75
C ASP A 210 18.89 -9.19 -9.00
N VAL A 211 19.76 -8.91 -8.03
CA VAL A 211 21.18 -9.23 -8.10
C VAL A 211 21.41 -10.75 -8.17
N ASP A 212 20.66 -11.52 -7.36
CA ASP A 212 20.79 -12.98 -7.33
C ASP A 212 20.21 -13.66 -8.59
N VAL A 213 19.13 -13.11 -9.15
CA VAL A 213 18.43 -13.65 -10.36
C VAL A 213 19.11 -13.20 -11.66
N GLY A 214 19.72 -12.03 -11.66
CA GLY A 214 20.31 -11.40 -12.85
C GLY A 214 19.35 -10.46 -13.58
N SER A 215 19.91 -9.68 -14.52
CA SER A 215 19.21 -8.58 -15.19
C SER A 215 18.21 -9.01 -16.27
N SER A 216 18.27 -10.27 -16.74
CA SER A 216 17.34 -10.75 -17.78
C SER A 216 15.88 -10.72 -17.31
N PRO A 217 14.98 -10.03 -18.01
CA PRO A 217 13.55 -10.00 -17.67
C PRO A 217 12.92 -11.40 -17.65
N SER A 218 13.27 -12.25 -18.61
CA SER A 218 12.77 -13.63 -18.68
C SER A 218 13.25 -14.48 -17.50
N ALA A 219 14.51 -14.35 -17.07
CA ALA A 219 15.00 -15.02 -15.87
C ALA A 219 14.22 -14.61 -14.63
N GLY A 220 13.91 -13.30 -14.50
CA GLY A 220 13.08 -12.80 -13.41
C GLY A 220 11.64 -13.30 -13.45
N ALA A 221 11.04 -13.36 -14.63
CA ALA A 221 9.67 -13.88 -14.81
C ALA A 221 9.55 -15.38 -14.47
N HIS A 222 10.64 -16.13 -14.50
CA HIS A 222 10.70 -17.57 -14.20
C HIS A 222 11.55 -17.89 -12.96
N ALA A 223 11.89 -16.89 -12.13
CA ALA A 223 12.70 -17.09 -10.94
C ALA A 223 12.15 -18.18 -10.01
N SER A 224 13.02 -18.89 -9.33
CA SER A 224 12.69 -19.88 -8.30
C SER A 224 12.73 -19.28 -6.89
N LEU A 225 12.14 -19.95 -5.90
CA LEU A 225 12.24 -19.56 -4.49
C LEU A 225 13.68 -19.47 -3.99
N ALA A 226 14.56 -20.36 -4.47
CA ALA A 226 15.96 -20.35 -4.10
C ALA A 226 16.70 -19.09 -4.56
N GLN A 227 16.35 -18.59 -5.75
CA GLN A 227 16.94 -17.38 -6.31
C GLN A 227 16.43 -16.11 -5.61
N ILE A 228 15.18 -16.09 -5.13
CA ILE A 228 14.59 -14.93 -4.44
C ILE A 228 14.68 -15.02 -2.90
N LYS A 229 15.57 -15.85 -2.36
CA LYS A 229 15.62 -16.14 -0.91
C LYS A 229 15.72 -14.90 -0.02
N ARG A 230 16.39 -13.81 -0.49
CA ARG A 230 16.51 -12.55 0.25
C ARG A 230 15.17 -11.83 0.32
N PHE A 231 14.49 -11.70 -0.82
CA PHE A 231 13.13 -11.15 -0.86
C PHE A 231 12.15 -12.02 -0.07
N LEU A 232 12.23 -13.33 -0.20
CA LEU A 232 11.37 -14.26 0.56
C LEU A 232 11.56 -14.11 2.08
N LYS A 233 12.80 -13.90 2.56
CA LYS A 233 13.07 -13.65 3.98
C LYS A 233 12.39 -12.36 4.47
N TYR A 234 12.54 -11.27 3.71
CA TYR A 234 11.85 -10.01 3.99
C TYR A 234 10.34 -10.22 4.01
N PHE A 235 9.80 -10.85 2.96
CA PHE A 235 8.37 -11.04 2.79
C PHE A 235 7.75 -11.88 3.94
N LYS A 236 8.39 -12.97 4.35
CA LYS A 236 7.97 -13.78 5.51
C LYS A 236 7.98 -12.97 6.81
N ALA A 237 8.98 -12.14 7.03
CA ALA A 237 9.07 -11.28 8.21
C ALA A 237 7.93 -10.23 8.20
N MET A 238 7.70 -9.57 7.08
CA MET A 238 6.63 -8.59 6.91
C MET A 238 5.24 -9.22 7.15
N VAL A 239 4.98 -10.40 6.59
CA VAL A 239 3.71 -11.12 6.84
C VAL A 239 3.56 -11.47 8.32
N ALA A 240 4.61 -11.93 8.99
CA ALA A 240 4.58 -12.27 10.41
C ALA A 240 4.28 -11.03 11.29
N GLU A 241 4.90 -9.89 10.99
CA GLU A 241 4.63 -8.61 11.68
C GLU A 241 3.18 -8.17 11.51
N GLU A 242 2.64 -8.22 10.29
CA GLU A 242 1.25 -7.85 10.02
C GLU A 242 0.25 -8.79 10.72
N LEU A 243 0.55 -10.09 10.81
CA LEU A 243 -0.27 -11.04 11.56
C LEU A 243 -0.26 -10.73 13.07
N GLN A 244 0.91 -10.47 13.65
CA GLN A 244 1.04 -10.09 15.05
C GLN A 244 0.28 -8.79 15.35
N TYR A 245 0.41 -7.81 14.46
CA TYR A 245 -0.32 -6.55 14.56
C TYR A 245 -1.84 -6.78 14.54
N ASN A 246 -2.35 -7.59 13.61
CA ASN A 246 -3.78 -7.90 13.51
C ASN A 246 -4.30 -8.65 14.73
N ILE A 247 -3.53 -9.61 15.25
CA ILE A 247 -3.87 -10.35 16.49
C ILE A 247 -3.90 -9.39 17.67
N GLY A 248 -2.85 -8.58 17.84
CA GLY A 248 -2.78 -7.59 18.92
C GLY A 248 -3.95 -6.61 18.85
N PHE A 249 -4.26 -6.09 17.67
CA PHE A 249 -5.41 -5.20 17.47
C PHE A 249 -6.74 -5.90 17.85
N ALA A 250 -6.90 -7.17 17.54
CA ALA A 250 -8.13 -7.91 17.84
C ALA A 250 -8.27 -8.26 19.34
N THR A 251 -7.16 -8.49 20.04
CA THR A 251 -7.16 -9.01 21.41
C THR A 251 -6.84 -7.99 22.48
N GLU A 252 -6.08 -6.95 22.15
CA GLU A 252 -5.59 -5.96 23.12
C GLU A 252 -6.32 -4.61 22.98
N GLN A 253 -7.62 -4.63 23.22
CA GLN A 253 -8.46 -3.43 23.23
C GLN A 253 -8.56 -2.87 24.64
N SER A 254 -7.98 -1.71 24.89
CA SER A 254 -8.18 -0.98 26.14
C SER A 254 -8.26 0.53 25.88
N ALA A 255 -8.92 1.26 26.76
CA ALA A 255 -9.19 2.68 26.60
C ALA A 255 -7.93 3.56 26.50
N ASN A 256 -6.78 3.09 26.96
CA ASN A 256 -5.51 3.78 26.90
C ASN A 256 -4.57 3.26 25.79
N VAL A 257 -5.04 2.32 24.96
CA VAL A 257 -4.30 1.83 23.80
C VAL A 257 -4.85 2.47 22.54
N TRP A 258 -3.94 2.89 21.67
CA TRP A 258 -4.24 3.44 20.38
C TRP A 258 -3.44 2.72 19.29
N TRP A 259 -4.14 2.18 18.33
CA TRP A 259 -3.56 1.45 17.22
C TRP A 259 -3.55 2.33 15.98
N TYR A 260 -2.39 2.49 15.37
CA TYR A 260 -2.22 3.35 14.21
C TYR A 260 -1.14 2.81 13.28
N ASP A 261 -1.47 2.65 12.01
CA ASP A 261 -0.54 2.29 10.93
C ASP A 261 0.50 1.21 11.31
N GLY A 262 0.03 0.05 11.79
CA GLY A 262 0.88 -1.06 12.20
C GLY A 262 1.63 -0.86 13.51
N GLN A 263 1.23 0.10 14.35
CA GLN A 263 1.85 0.36 15.64
C GLN A 263 0.83 0.37 16.77
N LYS A 264 1.26 -0.16 17.92
CA LYS A 264 0.54 -0.06 19.19
C LYS A 264 1.16 1.02 20.05
N ILE A 265 0.34 1.99 20.47
CA ILE A 265 0.74 3.05 21.37
C ILE A 265 -0.06 2.93 22.65
N THR A 266 0.65 2.84 23.79
CA THR A 266 0.02 2.79 25.10
C THR A 266 0.25 4.12 25.83
N PHE A 267 -0.84 4.74 26.24
CA PHE A 267 -0.85 5.99 27.00
C PHE A 267 -1.02 5.73 28.50
N ARG A 268 -0.61 6.68 29.32
CA ARG A 268 -0.88 6.64 30.76
C ARG A 268 -2.36 6.88 31.12
N SER A 269 -3.13 7.50 30.21
CA SER A 269 -4.52 7.86 30.39
C SER A 269 -5.31 7.61 29.11
N ALA A 270 -6.54 7.16 29.24
CA ALA A 270 -7.50 7.00 28.16
C ALA A 270 -7.80 8.32 27.43
N SER A 271 -7.67 9.46 28.11
CA SER A 271 -7.94 10.78 27.50
C SER A 271 -7.05 11.05 26.27
N SER A 272 -5.81 10.54 26.28
CA SER A 272 -4.90 10.72 25.12
C SER A 272 -5.37 9.99 23.87
N SER A 273 -5.78 8.73 23.98
CA SER A 273 -6.33 7.96 22.86
C SER A 273 -7.66 8.53 22.38
N THR A 274 -8.51 8.97 23.30
CA THR A 274 -9.78 9.66 22.98
C THR A 274 -9.53 10.94 22.20
N MET A 275 -8.55 11.75 22.60
CA MET A 275 -8.19 12.98 21.89
C MET A 275 -7.68 12.69 20.47
N LEU A 276 -6.80 11.70 20.29
CA LEU A 276 -6.30 11.32 18.97
C LEU A 276 -7.42 10.86 18.05
N THR A 277 -8.32 10.01 18.55
CA THR A 277 -9.50 9.56 17.79
C THR A 277 -10.40 10.73 17.41
N ALA A 278 -10.63 11.66 18.34
CA ALA A 278 -11.46 12.83 18.10
C ALA A 278 -10.86 13.77 17.03
N MET A 279 -9.54 13.97 17.05
CA MET A 279 -8.81 14.74 16.04
C MET A 279 -8.82 14.08 14.65
N GLN A 280 -8.73 12.74 14.58
CA GLN A 280 -8.87 12.02 13.31
C GLN A 280 -10.27 12.19 12.70
N GLN A 281 -11.31 12.08 13.55
CA GLN A 281 -12.70 12.20 13.10
C GLN A 281 -13.10 13.64 12.76
N THR A 282 -12.49 14.62 13.43
CA THR A 282 -12.77 16.04 13.29
C THR A 282 -11.46 16.82 13.34
N PRO A 283 -10.74 16.94 12.22
CA PRO A 283 -9.41 17.58 12.20
C PRO A 283 -9.40 19.02 12.73
N GLY A 284 -10.45 19.80 12.48
CA GLY A 284 -10.61 21.17 12.98
C GLY A 284 -11.10 21.28 14.44
N ILE A 285 -11.13 20.18 15.20
CA ILE A 285 -11.65 20.16 16.57
C ILE A 285 -10.92 21.14 17.48
N THR A 286 -11.65 21.92 18.29
CA THR A 286 -11.10 22.91 19.21
C THR A 286 -10.61 22.27 20.51
N ILE A 287 -9.82 23.03 21.28
CA ILE A 287 -9.33 22.59 22.59
C ILE A 287 -10.50 22.37 23.56
N GLU A 288 -11.52 23.22 23.49
CA GLU A 288 -12.73 23.13 24.31
C GLU A 288 -13.51 21.86 24.00
N GLN A 289 -13.69 21.54 22.72
CA GLN A 289 -14.34 20.30 22.27
C GLN A 289 -13.53 19.05 22.64
N LEU A 290 -12.19 19.12 22.56
CA LEU A 290 -11.33 18.06 23.04
C LEU A 290 -11.43 17.85 24.55
N SER A 291 -11.55 18.95 25.31
CA SER A 291 -11.76 18.93 26.77
C SER A 291 -13.05 18.20 27.12
N GLU A 292 -14.14 18.51 26.45
CA GLU A 292 -15.44 17.87 26.62
C GLU A 292 -15.38 16.37 26.26
N LYS A 293 -14.89 16.04 25.08
CA LYS A 293 -14.80 14.64 24.62
C LYS A 293 -13.90 13.75 25.47
N ALA A 294 -12.81 14.31 25.95
CA ALA A 294 -11.84 13.57 26.77
C ALA A 294 -12.15 13.59 28.28
N GLY A 295 -13.14 14.38 28.71
CA GLY A 295 -13.53 14.50 30.11
C GLY A 295 -12.44 15.09 31.01
N ILE A 296 -11.60 15.99 30.50
CA ILE A 296 -10.49 16.60 31.22
C ILE A 296 -10.45 18.12 30.99
N VAL A 297 -9.92 18.87 31.94
CA VAL A 297 -9.83 20.34 31.84
C VAL A 297 -8.91 20.78 30.69
N THR A 298 -9.18 21.95 30.11
CA THR A 298 -8.43 22.52 28.97
C THR A 298 -6.92 22.64 29.22
N ALA A 299 -6.53 22.91 30.45
CA ALA A 299 -5.09 22.93 30.82
C ALA A 299 -4.43 21.55 30.67
N ALA A 300 -5.12 20.47 31.03
CA ALA A 300 -4.65 19.11 30.84
C ALA A 300 -4.61 18.74 29.35
N VAL A 301 -5.61 19.16 28.54
CA VAL A 301 -5.63 19.03 27.09
C VAL A 301 -4.37 19.64 26.48
N LYS A 302 -4.09 20.93 26.79
CA LYS A 302 -2.91 21.65 26.28
C LYS A 302 -1.59 20.93 26.62
N LYS A 303 -1.47 20.40 27.85
CA LYS A 303 -0.30 19.62 28.28
C LYS A 303 -0.14 18.34 27.49
N GLN A 304 -1.23 17.59 27.28
CA GLN A 304 -1.18 16.36 26.49
C GLN A 304 -0.91 16.65 25.01
N LEU A 305 -1.50 17.68 24.41
CA LEU A 305 -1.21 18.09 23.03
C LEU A 305 0.27 18.43 22.86
N ALA A 306 0.86 19.21 23.76
CA ALA A 306 2.29 19.52 23.71
C ALA A 306 3.18 18.27 23.83
N GLN A 307 2.76 17.29 24.62
CA GLN A 307 3.48 16.01 24.72
C GLN A 307 3.34 15.16 23.44
N MET A 308 2.16 15.11 22.87
CA MET A 308 1.90 14.38 21.61
C MET A 308 2.64 15.00 20.43
N THR A 309 2.66 16.34 20.33
CA THR A 309 3.45 17.05 19.30
C THR A 309 4.94 16.74 19.44
N ARG A 310 5.49 16.78 20.68
CA ARG A 310 6.89 16.44 20.92
C ARG A 310 7.26 15.00 20.55
N LYS A 311 6.29 14.09 20.66
CA LYS A 311 6.45 12.67 20.28
C LYS A 311 6.15 12.41 18.80
N GLY A 312 5.80 13.43 18.01
CA GLY A 312 5.44 13.28 16.61
C GLY A 312 4.12 12.57 16.37
N TYR A 313 3.21 12.50 17.33
CA TYR A 313 1.89 11.86 17.14
C TYR A 313 0.88 12.79 16.49
N ILE A 314 1.07 14.10 16.63
CA ILE A 314 0.22 15.13 16.04
C ILE A 314 1.05 16.31 15.55
N GLU A 315 0.54 16.97 14.53
CA GLU A 315 1.03 18.27 14.04
C GLU A 315 -0.12 19.21 13.78
N ARG A 316 0.14 20.51 13.84
CA ARG A 316 -0.76 21.56 13.44
C ARG A 316 0.04 22.60 12.69
N ARG A 317 -0.18 22.71 11.38
CA ARG A 317 0.63 23.57 10.50
C ARG A 317 0.43 25.06 10.75
N GLU A 318 -0.80 25.45 11.15
CA GLU A 318 -1.14 26.84 11.40
C GLU A 318 -1.94 26.98 12.71
N LYS A 319 -1.83 28.15 13.35
CA LYS A 319 -2.61 28.45 14.54
C LYS A 319 -4.09 28.50 14.18
N GLY A 320 -4.87 27.53 14.63
CA GLY A 320 -6.30 27.38 14.28
C GLY A 320 -6.57 26.45 13.08
N GLY A 321 -5.54 25.94 12.38
CA GLY A 321 -5.68 24.97 11.32
C GLY A 321 -6.04 23.56 11.81
N ASP A 322 -6.15 22.63 10.88
CA ASP A 322 -6.50 21.23 11.14
C ASP A 322 -5.37 20.48 11.88
N TRP A 323 -5.76 19.61 12.81
CA TRP A 323 -4.86 18.65 13.41
C TRP A 323 -4.55 17.54 12.43
N GLN A 324 -3.30 17.26 12.25
CA GLN A 324 -2.82 16.06 11.58
C GLN A 324 -2.39 15.05 12.63
N VAL A 325 -3.00 13.88 12.59
CA VAL A 325 -2.69 12.77 13.49
C VAL A 325 -1.87 11.77 12.70
N PHE A 326 -0.66 11.53 13.15
CA PHE A 326 0.23 10.56 12.54
C PHE A 326 1.22 10.04 13.57
N VAL A 327 1.72 8.87 13.30
CA VAL A 327 2.91 8.34 13.93
C VAL A 327 3.92 8.20 12.81
N SER A 328 4.59 9.27 12.53
CA SER A 328 5.75 9.22 11.68
C SER A 328 6.95 9.56 12.54
N SER A 329 7.77 8.58 12.82
CA SER A 329 9.18 8.86 13.02
C SER A 329 9.74 9.31 11.67
N SER A 330 9.51 10.56 11.30
CA SER A 330 10.37 11.21 10.33
C SER A 330 11.70 11.45 11.03
N VAL A 331 12.67 10.66 10.74
CA VAL A 331 14.08 11.07 10.68
C VAL A 331 14.59 10.56 9.37
#